data_a5604dd6f6839592f8f874b9fce043e4
#
_entry.id   a5604dd6f6839592f8f874b9fce043e4
#
_cell.length_a   1.000
_cell.length_b   1.000
_cell.length_c   1.000
_cell.angle_alpha   90.00
_cell.angle_beta   90.00
_cell.angle_gamma   90.00
#
_symmetry.space_group_name_H-M   'P 1'
#
loop_
_entity.id
_entity.type
_entity.pdbx_description
1 polymer ?
#
loop_
_entity_poly.entity_id
_entity_poly.type
_entity_poly.pdbx_seq_one_letter_code
_entity_poly.pdbx_strand_id
1 'polypeptide(L)'
;MSIGILVGKIAALFIVMFLGFVLVKTGICRSDDSRILSRLSVYIVVPCSILSAFQVSCSPSILNCLLLAVAADLLIHLILIVLFYFIGPLLHLNGVEKASIIYSNAGNLVIPLVSSILGPDWVIYSSAYVSVQLFLLWSHGKMMICEEKKPDFKKIITNTNMIAILFGIFLFLAQISLPGPVDSAVRSLGSMIGPLAMLISGMLIAGTTPQEILAFPHIGLVTILRLIGVPLLTILLLKFSGLASFAENGSQILLVTLLATITPSASTITQMAQVYGKDARYAGAINVITTLLCMITMPIMVYLYQL
;
A
#
# COMPACT_ATOMS: atom_id res chain seq x y z
N MET A 1 -10.02 10.69 16.56
CA MET A 1 -9.48 9.33 16.87
C MET A 1 -8.39 9.48 17.91
N SER A 2 -8.34 8.67 18.98
CA SER A 2 -7.25 8.81 19.93
C SER A 2 -5.96 8.22 19.34
N ILE A 3 -4.88 8.97 19.39
CA ILE A 3 -3.54 8.55 18.91
C ILE A 3 -3.12 7.24 19.58
N GLY A 4 -3.52 7.01 20.83
CA GLY A 4 -3.24 5.77 21.55
C GLY A 4 -3.81 4.51 20.87
N ILE A 5 -5.01 4.59 20.30
CA ILE A 5 -5.60 3.47 19.55
C ILE A 5 -4.80 3.19 18.28
N LEU A 6 -4.42 4.23 17.54
CA LEU A 6 -3.59 4.10 16.33
C LEU A 6 -2.25 3.44 16.65
N VAL A 7 -1.55 3.95 17.66
CA VAL A 7 -0.25 3.41 18.12
C VAL A 7 -0.39 1.94 18.53
N GLY A 8 -1.43 1.60 19.31
CA GLY A 8 -1.68 0.22 19.74
C GLY A 8 -1.91 -0.74 18.55
N LYS A 9 -2.66 -0.31 17.52
CA LYS A 9 -2.90 -1.13 16.32
C LYS A 9 -1.65 -1.31 15.47
N ILE A 10 -0.88 -0.24 15.30
CA ILE A 10 0.43 -0.31 14.63
C ILE A 10 1.35 -1.25 15.41
N ALA A 11 1.46 -1.10 16.74
CA ALA A 11 2.28 -1.97 17.57
C ALA A 11 1.91 -3.45 17.42
N ALA A 12 0.61 -3.79 17.38
CA ALA A 12 0.16 -5.17 17.17
C ALA A 12 0.65 -5.74 15.84
N LEU A 13 0.58 -4.97 14.74
CA LEU A 13 1.11 -5.38 13.45
C LEU A 13 2.63 -5.62 13.50
N PHE A 14 3.35 -4.80 14.24
CA PHE A 14 4.80 -4.94 14.39
C PHE A 14 5.20 -6.12 15.29
N ILE A 15 4.39 -6.50 16.27
CA ILE A 15 4.58 -7.76 17.02
C ILE A 15 4.53 -8.94 16.07
N VAL A 16 3.55 -8.97 15.15
CA VAL A 16 3.47 -10.02 14.12
C VAL A 16 4.69 -10.01 13.20
N MET A 17 5.17 -8.82 12.82
CA MET A 17 6.40 -8.68 12.04
C MET A 17 7.62 -9.21 12.81
N PHE A 18 7.73 -8.91 14.11
CA PHE A 18 8.80 -9.43 14.96
C PHE A 18 8.76 -10.96 15.07
N LEU A 19 7.58 -11.59 15.12
CA LEU A 19 7.47 -13.04 15.05
C LEU A 19 8.04 -13.60 13.74
N GLY A 20 7.77 -12.96 12.58
CA GLY A 20 8.38 -13.33 11.30
C GLY A 20 9.91 -13.24 11.33
N PHE A 21 10.46 -12.20 11.96
CA PHE A 21 11.89 -12.03 12.17
C PHE A 21 12.46 -13.16 13.04
N VAL A 22 11.81 -13.49 14.16
CA VAL A 22 12.23 -14.56 15.09
C VAL A 22 12.23 -15.92 14.39
N LEU A 23 11.21 -16.25 13.59
CA LEU A 23 11.14 -17.51 12.84
C LEU A 23 12.37 -17.76 11.97
N VAL A 24 12.90 -16.71 11.35
CA VAL A 24 14.14 -16.83 10.54
C VAL A 24 15.39 -16.89 11.41
N LYS A 25 15.48 -16.04 12.43
CA LYS A 25 16.66 -16.00 13.32
C LYS A 25 16.82 -17.27 14.16
N THR A 26 15.73 -17.96 14.49
CA THR A 26 15.75 -19.27 15.18
C THR A 26 16.01 -20.45 14.24
N GLY A 27 16.04 -20.23 12.92
CA GLY A 27 16.28 -21.28 11.94
C GLY A 27 15.05 -22.16 11.64
N ILE A 28 13.86 -21.84 12.19
CA ILE A 28 12.60 -22.55 11.90
C ILE A 28 12.21 -22.33 10.43
N CYS A 29 12.40 -21.11 9.92
CA CYS A 29 12.18 -20.75 8.52
C CYS A 29 13.44 -20.09 7.94
N ARG A 30 13.55 -20.11 6.62
CA ARG A 30 14.56 -19.35 5.88
C ARG A 30 13.93 -18.06 5.36
N SER A 31 14.71 -16.99 5.19
CA SER A 31 14.21 -15.75 4.60
C SER A 31 13.59 -15.98 3.20
N ASP A 32 14.14 -16.93 2.42
CA ASP A 32 13.61 -17.30 1.11
C ASP A 32 12.21 -17.93 1.15
N ASP A 33 11.81 -18.55 2.26
CA ASP A 33 10.46 -19.15 2.41
C ASP A 33 9.36 -18.07 2.36
N SER A 34 9.73 -16.81 2.63
CA SER A 34 8.84 -15.65 2.46
C SER A 34 8.31 -15.52 1.03
N ARG A 35 9.00 -16.06 0.03
CA ARG A 35 8.56 -16.05 -1.38
C ARG A 35 7.27 -16.83 -1.58
N ILE A 36 7.11 -17.97 -0.90
CA ILE A 36 5.89 -18.80 -0.97
C ILE A 36 4.73 -18.02 -0.34
N LEU A 37 4.95 -17.45 0.84
CA LEU A 37 3.95 -16.62 1.52
C LEU A 37 3.56 -15.39 0.68
N SER A 38 4.53 -14.75 0.04
CA SER A 38 4.29 -13.62 -0.87
C SER A 38 3.42 -14.01 -2.06
N ARG A 39 3.65 -15.19 -2.66
CA ARG A 39 2.81 -15.70 -3.75
C ARG A 39 1.38 -15.96 -3.27
N LEU A 40 1.20 -16.63 -2.12
CA LEU A 40 -0.13 -16.84 -1.54
C LEU A 40 -0.83 -15.51 -1.26
N SER A 41 -0.10 -14.53 -0.72
CA SER A 41 -0.63 -13.18 -0.47
C SER A 41 -1.12 -12.55 -1.77
N VAL A 42 -0.28 -12.46 -2.79
CA VAL A 42 -0.61 -11.75 -4.05
C VAL A 42 -1.69 -12.44 -4.86
N TYR A 43 -1.71 -13.76 -4.93
CA TYR A 43 -2.62 -14.51 -5.81
C TYR A 43 -3.93 -14.96 -5.15
N ILE A 44 -3.99 -14.97 -3.81
CA ILE A 44 -5.16 -15.46 -3.08
C ILE A 44 -5.65 -14.40 -2.07
N VAL A 45 -4.81 -14.01 -1.12
CA VAL A 45 -5.24 -13.20 0.02
C VAL A 45 -5.65 -11.79 -0.40
N VAL A 46 -4.83 -11.12 -1.21
CA VAL A 46 -5.12 -9.76 -1.71
C VAL A 46 -6.38 -9.75 -2.59
N PRO A 47 -6.56 -10.63 -3.59
CA PRO A 47 -7.81 -10.72 -4.35
C PRO A 47 -9.04 -10.95 -3.47
N CYS A 48 -8.96 -11.85 -2.50
CA CYS A 48 -10.06 -12.10 -1.56
C CYS A 48 -10.37 -10.87 -0.70
N SER A 49 -9.34 -10.16 -0.21
CA SER A 49 -9.53 -8.93 0.56
C SER A 49 -10.21 -7.83 -0.27
N ILE A 50 -9.81 -7.67 -1.54
CA ILE A 50 -10.43 -6.74 -2.47
C ILE A 50 -11.90 -7.11 -2.70
N LEU A 51 -12.20 -8.36 -3.05
CA LEU A 51 -13.58 -8.82 -3.28
C LEU A 51 -14.45 -8.62 -2.05
N SER A 52 -13.94 -8.96 -0.87
CA SER A 52 -14.64 -8.77 0.41
C SER A 52 -14.99 -7.29 0.67
N ALA A 53 -14.10 -6.36 0.32
CA ALA A 53 -14.31 -4.94 0.50
C ALA A 53 -15.44 -4.39 -0.38
N PHE A 54 -15.67 -4.97 -1.56
CA PHE A 54 -16.77 -4.59 -2.44
C PHE A 54 -18.12 -5.26 -2.09
N GLN A 55 -18.17 -6.14 -1.08
CA GLN A 55 -19.43 -6.77 -0.61
C GLN A 55 -20.16 -5.83 0.39
N VAL A 56 -20.47 -4.61 -0.05
CA VAL A 56 -21.26 -3.61 0.67
C VAL A 56 -22.40 -3.11 -0.21
N SER A 57 -23.47 -2.61 0.41
CA SER A 57 -24.61 -2.04 -0.33
C SER A 57 -24.21 -0.77 -1.06
N CYS A 58 -24.54 -0.64 -2.35
CA CYS A 58 -24.34 0.58 -3.11
C CYS A 58 -25.45 1.60 -2.77
N SER A 59 -25.07 2.69 -2.14
CA SER A 59 -25.92 3.83 -1.94
C SER A 59 -25.34 5.06 -2.61
N PRO A 60 -26.13 6.09 -2.97
CA PRO A 60 -25.60 7.33 -3.53
C PRO A 60 -24.55 8.01 -2.64
N SER A 61 -24.70 7.91 -1.31
CA SER A 61 -23.72 8.44 -0.36
C SER A 61 -22.40 7.69 -0.44
N ILE A 62 -22.43 6.36 -0.44
CA ILE A 62 -21.21 5.53 -0.59
C ILE A 62 -20.53 5.79 -1.93
N LEU A 63 -21.32 5.94 -3.00
CA LEU A 63 -20.76 6.20 -4.33
C LEU A 63 -20.05 7.55 -4.38
N ASN A 64 -20.64 8.62 -3.84
CA ASN A 64 -20.02 9.95 -3.75
C ASN A 64 -18.73 9.90 -2.91
N CYS A 65 -18.75 9.15 -1.81
CA CYS A 65 -17.57 8.95 -0.97
C CYS A 65 -16.46 8.17 -1.70
N LEU A 66 -16.82 7.16 -2.51
CA LEU A 66 -15.87 6.42 -3.35
C LEU A 66 -15.28 7.32 -4.43
N LEU A 67 -16.11 8.14 -5.10
CA LEU A 67 -15.61 9.10 -6.09
C LEU A 67 -14.64 10.10 -5.47
N LEU A 68 -14.92 10.57 -4.26
CA LEU A 68 -14.00 11.42 -3.52
C LEU A 68 -12.66 10.71 -3.23
N ALA A 69 -12.70 9.45 -2.76
CA ALA A 69 -11.51 8.66 -2.49
C ALA A 69 -10.65 8.47 -3.76
N VAL A 70 -11.30 8.10 -4.87
CA VAL A 70 -10.62 7.94 -6.18
C VAL A 70 -10.05 9.26 -6.67
N ALA A 71 -10.81 10.36 -6.57
CA ALA A 71 -10.34 11.68 -7.00
C ALA A 71 -9.15 12.18 -6.18
N ALA A 72 -9.19 12.01 -4.87
CA ALA A 72 -8.09 12.38 -3.98
C ALA A 72 -6.83 11.56 -4.28
N ASP A 73 -6.98 10.26 -4.52
CA ASP A 73 -5.87 9.38 -4.86
C ASP A 73 -5.25 9.72 -6.23
N LEU A 74 -6.07 9.91 -7.24
CA LEU A 74 -5.61 10.34 -8.58
C LEU A 74 -4.86 11.66 -8.50
N LEU A 75 -5.38 12.64 -7.74
CA LEU A 75 -4.74 13.93 -7.55
C LEU A 75 -3.36 13.78 -6.92
N ILE A 76 -3.25 13.01 -5.83
CA ILE A 76 -1.98 12.79 -5.13
C ILE A 76 -0.98 12.10 -6.05
N HIS A 77 -1.38 11.00 -6.69
CA HIS A 77 -0.47 10.26 -7.58
C HIS A 77 -0.04 11.11 -8.78
N LEU A 78 -0.95 11.87 -9.39
CA LEU A 78 -0.62 12.75 -10.51
C LEU A 78 0.42 13.79 -10.09
N ILE A 79 0.22 14.44 -8.94
CA ILE A 79 1.16 15.43 -8.42
C ILE A 79 2.52 14.77 -8.11
N LEU A 80 2.54 13.60 -7.48
CA LEU A 80 3.79 12.90 -7.22
C LEU A 80 4.50 12.46 -8.50
N ILE A 81 3.78 11.95 -9.49
CA ILE A 81 4.34 11.55 -10.78
C ILE A 81 4.97 12.76 -11.49
N VAL A 82 4.25 13.87 -11.57
CA VAL A 82 4.74 15.10 -12.19
C VAL A 82 5.94 15.65 -11.40
N LEU A 83 5.85 15.71 -10.08
CA LEU A 83 6.92 16.20 -9.21
C LEU A 83 8.22 15.40 -9.43
N PHE A 84 8.14 14.06 -9.36
CA PHE A 84 9.31 13.20 -9.51
C PHE A 84 9.76 12.99 -10.96
N TYR A 85 8.93 13.37 -11.94
CA TYR A 85 9.39 13.54 -13.32
C TYR A 85 10.42 14.67 -13.45
N PHE A 86 10.19 15.81 -12.77
CA PHE A 86 11.10 16.95 -12.81
C PHE A 86 12.23 16.87 -11.78
N ILE A 87 11.93 16.51 -10.52
CA ILE A 87 12.91 16.49 -9.42
C ILE A 87 13.78 15.24 -9.46
N GLY A 88 13.26 14.11 -9.95
CA GLY A 88 13.99 12.85 -9.99
C GLY A 88 15.34 12.94 -10.72
N PRO A 89 15.43 13.53 -11.92
CA PRO A 89 16.70 13.73 -12.61
C PRO A 89 17.66 14.66 -11.86
N LEU A 90 17.15 15.71 -11.20
CA LEU A 90 17.96 16.64 -10.40
C LEU A 90 18.60 15.95 -9.18
N LEU A 91 17.90 14.98 -8.61
CA LEU A 91 18.38 14.18 -7.48
C LEU A 91 19.09 12.89 -7.91
N HIS A 92 19.32 12.71 -9.21
CA HIS A 92 19.91 11.51 -9.81
C HIS A 92 19.22 10.20 -9.42
N LEU A 93 17.89 10.23 -9.20
CA LEU A 93 17.10 9.07 -8.80
C LEU A 93 16.85 8.13 -9.98
N ASN A 94 17.11 6.84 -9.77
CA ASN A 94 16.78 5.79 -10.75
C ASN A 94 15.29 5.40 -10.71
N GLY A 95 14.85 4.51 -11.61
CA GLY A 95 13.45 4.09 -11.72
C GLY A 95 12.91 3.39 -10.45
N VAL A 96 13.73 2.56 -9.80
CA VAL A 96 13.35 1.86 -8.56
C VAL A 96 13.17 2.86 -7.41
N GLU A 97 14.07 3.84 -7.28
CA GLU A 97 14.00 4.87 -6.25
C GLU A 97 12.77 5.75 -6.40
N LYS A 98 12.52 6.26 -7.61
CA LYS A 98 11.31 7.05 -7.92
C LYS A 98 10.04 6.26 -7.65
N ALA A 99 9.97 5.00 -8.09
CA ALA A 99 8.83 4.15 -7.81
C ALA A 99 8.64 3.94 -6.30
N SER A 100 9.72 3.70 -5.56
CA SER A 100 9.70 3.51 -4.11
C SER A 100 9.24 4.75 -3.33
N ILE A 101 9.46 5.94 -3.88
CA ILE A 101 8.96 7.19 -3.30
C ILE A 101 7.49 7.41 -3.63
N ILE A 102 7.07 7.19 -4.88
CA ILE A 102 5.71 7.48 -5.35
C ILE A 102 4.71 6.45 -4.79
N TYR A 103 5.01 5.15 -4.91
CA TYR A 103 4.06 4.09 -4.62
C TYR A 103 4.20 3.51 -3.21
N SER A 104 3.08 3.47 -2.51
CA SER A 104 2.98 3.06 -1.12
C SER A 104 2.66 1.57 -0.95
N ASN A 105 2.93 1.01 0.23
CA ASN A 105 2.52 -0.34 0.60
C ASN A 105 1.09 -0.37 1.14
N ALA A 106 0.19 0.41 0.53
CA ALA A 106 -1.17 0.59 1.00
C ALA A 106 -1.95 -0.74 1.04
N GLY A 107 -1.81 -1.59 0.02
CA GLY A 107 -2.53 -2.86 -0.05
C GLY A 107 -2.31 -3.76 1.15
N ASN A 108 -1.10 -3.81 1.68
CA ASN A 108 -0.74 -4.70 2.77
C ASN A 108 -0.92 -4.07 4.16
N LEU A 109 -0.80 -2.74 4.29
CA LEU A 109 -0.82 -2.07 5.60
C LEU A 109 -2.11 -1.31 5.88
N VAL A 110 -2.67 -0.63 4.88
CA VAL A 110 -3.80 0.28 5.11
C VAL A 110 -5.10 -0.47 5.33
N ILE A 111 -5.39 -1.51 4.56
CA ILE A 111 -6.64 -2.27 4.71
C ILE A 111 -6.80 -2.78 6.15
N PRO A 112 -5.82 -3.50 6.75
CA PRO A 112 -5.93 -3.93 8.15
C PRO A 112 -5.97 -2.75 9.12
N LEU A 113 -5.21 -1.69 8.86
CA LEU A 113 -5.17 -0.52 9.72
C LEU A 113 -6.52 0.21 9.73
N VAL A 114 -7.09 0.49 8.56
CA VAL A 114 -8.41 1.13 8.40
C VAL A 114 -9.51 0.28 9.01
N SER A 115 -9.53 -1.02 8.72
CA SER A 115 -10.48 -1.96 9.33
C SER A 115 -10.40 -1.96 10.85
N SER A 116 -9.20 -1.90 11.40
CA SER A 116 -8.97 -1.90 12.84
C SER A 116 -9.32 -0.58 13.53
N ILE A 117 -9.12 0.54 12.86
CA ILE A 117 -9.25 1.89 13.43
C ILE A 117 -10.63 2.48 13.20
N LEU A 118 -11.11 2.41 11.96
CA LEU A 118 -12.37 3.03 11.53
C LEU A 118 -13.51 2.01 11.42
N GLY A 119 -13.18 0.72 11.32
CA GLY A 119 -14.14 -0.37 11.15
C GLY A 119 -14.13 -0.96 9.73
N PRO A 120 -14.73 -2.15 9.56
CA PRO A 120 -14.73 -2.88 8.28
C PRO A 120 -15.41 -2.11 7.14
N ASP A 121 -16.42 -1.30 7.44
CA ASP A 121 -17.18 -0.53 6.44
C ASP A 121 -16.32 0.52 5.73
N TRP A 122 -15.22 0.96 6.36
CA TRP A 122 -14.29 1.93 5.78
C TRP A 122 -13.26 1.32 4.83
N VAL A 123 -13.16 -0.01 4.81
CA VAL A 123 -12.20 -0.73 3.96
C VAL A 123 -12.46 -0.48 2.47
N ILE A 124 -13.71 -0.23 2.08
CA ILE A 124 -14.07 0.06 0.68
C ILE A 124 -13.31 1.29 0.14
N TYR A 125 -13.13 2.32 0.95
CA TYR A 125 -12.40 3.53 0.53
C TYR A 125 -10.90 3.30 0.44
N SER A 126 -10.33 2.49 1.32
CA SER A 126 -8.94 2.06 1.17
C SER A 126 -8.74 1.14 -0.03
N SER A 127 -9.74 0.32 -0.38
CA SER A 127 -9.69 -0.51 -1.58
C SER A 127 -9.77 0.32 -2.87
N ALA A 128 -10.52 1.41 -2.87
CA ALA A 128 -10.53 2.38 -3.98
C ALA A 128 -9.12 2.96 -4.20
N TYR A 129 -8.45 3.40 -3.13
CA TYR A 129 -7.06 3.85 -3.19
C TYR A 129 -6.14 2.78 -3.77
N VAL A 130 -6.18 1.57 -3.21
CA VAL A 130 -5.34 0.44 -3.66
C VAL A 130 -5.59 0.14 -5.14
N SER A 131 -6.85 0.25 -5.61
CA SER A 131 -7.21 0.00 -7.00
C SER A 131 -6.54 0.98 -7.97
N VAL A 132 -6.63 2.27 -7.68
CA VAL A 132 -6.00 3.33 -8.49
C VAL A 132 -4.48 3.17 -8.45
N GLN A 133 -3.90 3.00 -7.26
CA GLN A 133 -2.46 2.81 -7.10
C GLN A 133 -1.96 1.57 -7.85
N LEU A 134 -2.68 0.45 -7.79
CA LEU A 134 -2.30 -0.77 -8.51
C LEU A 134 -2.28 -0.55 -10.01
N PHE A 135 -3.30 0.11 -10.55
CA PHE A 135 -3.33 0.46 -11.98
C PHE A 135 -2.12 1.32 -12.36
N LEU A 136 -1.83 2.37 -11.60
CA LEU A 136 -0.71 3.27 -11.86
C LEU A 136 0.66 2.57 -11.66
N LEU A 137 0.78 1.70 -10.65
CA LEU A 137 2.02 0.96 -10.39
C LEU A 137 2.34 -0.02 -11.52
N TRP A 138 1.34 -0.76 -12.04
CA TRP A 138 1.53 -1.70 -13.14
C TRP A 138 1.61 -1.04 -14.52
N SER A 139 1.16 0.20 -14.67
CA SER A 139 1.35 1.00 -15.88
C SER A 139 2.60 1.88 -15.77
N HIS A 140 2.50 3.04 -15.15
CA HIS A 140 3.57 4.02 -15.02
C HIS A 140 4.76 3.50 -14.18
N GLY A 141 4.49 2.87 -13.03
CA GLY A 141 5.53 2.36 -12.14
C GLY A 141 6.40 1.31 -12.83
N LYS A 142 5.75 0.35 -13.54
CA LYS A 142 6.46 -0.66 -14.33
C LYS A 142 7.32 -0.03 -15.42
N MET A 143 6.76 0.92 -16.19
CA MET A 143 7.51 1.62 -17.24
C MET A 143 8.74 2.31 -16.68
N MET A 144 8.62 2.94 -15.52
CA MET A 144 9.72 3.65 -14.85
C MET A 144 10.79 2.69 -14.32
N ILE A 145 10.40 1.56 -13.71
CA ILE A 145 11.34 0.55 -13.19
C ILE A 145 12.07 -0.17 -14.33
N CYS A 146 11.35 -0.54 -15.39
CA CYS A 146 11.88 -1.31 -16.51
C CYS A 146 12.49 -0.43 -17.60
N GLU A 147 12.35 0.90 -17.52
CA GLU A 147 12.76 1.86 -18.56
C GLU A 147 12.05 1.60 -19.90
N GLU A 148 10.83 1.04 -19.84
CA GLU A 148 10.02 0.77 -21.00
C GLU A 148 9.31 2.05 -21.48
N LYS A 149 9.15 2.20 -22.81
CA LYS A 149 8.50 3.39 -23.39
C LYS A 149 6.97 3.26 -23.51
N LYS A 150 6.42 2.07 -23.36
CA LYS A 150 4.98 1.82 -23.51
C LYS A 150 4.44 0.90 -22.41
N PRO A 151 3.23 1.15 -21.90
CA PRO A 151 2.58 0.26 -20.95
C PRO A 151 2.12 -1.03 -21.63
N ASP A 152 2.23 -2.16 -20.91
CA ASP A 152 1.69 -3.44 -21.34
C ASP A 152 0.27 -3.62 -20.80
N PHE A 153 -0.72 -3.07 -21.50
CA PHE A 153 -2.13 -3.13 -21.09
C PHE A 153 -2.63 -4.56 -20.89
N LYS A 154 -2.14 -5.52 -21.66
CA LYS A 154 -2.54 -6.92 -21.51
C LYS A 154 -2.12 -7.45 -20.13
N LYS A 155 -0.88 -7.20 -19.71
CA LYS A 155 -0.40 -7.59 -18.40
C LYS A 155 -1.09 -6.87 -17.24
N ILE A 156 -1.51 -5.62 -17.45
CA ILE A 156 -2.29 -4.87 -16.45
C ILE A 156 -3.64 -5.55 -16.23
N ILE A 157 -4.41 -5.78 -17.31
CA ILE A 157 -5.77 -6.34 -17.23
C ILE A 157 -5.74 -7.80 -16.76
N THR A 158 -4.73 -8.58 -17.15
CA THR A 158 -4.59 -9.98 -16.71
C THR A 158 -3.96 -10.14 -15.33
N ASN A 159 -3.59 -9.07 -14.65
CA ASN A 159 -3.14 -9.13 -13.27
C ASN A 159 -4.26 -9.59 -12.35
N THR A 160 -4.00 -10.58 -11.48
CA THR A 160 -5.00 -11.20 -10.60
C THR A 160 -5.73 -10.17 -9.72
N ASN A 161 -4.98 -9.18 -9.21
CA ASN A 161 -5.57 -8.14 -8.37
C ASN A 161 -6.44 -7.18 -9.18
N MET A 162 -6.05 -6.87 -10.42
CA MET A 162 -6.87 -6.06 -11.32
C MET A 162 -8.16 -6.79 -11.69
N ILE A 163 -8.09 -8.09 -11.95
CA ILE A 163 -9.28 -8.93 -12.20
C ILE A 163 -10.20 -8.90 -10.97
N ALA A 164 -9.65 -9.05 -9.76
CA ALA A 164 -10.42 -8.98 -8.52
C ALA A 164 -11.08 -7.60 -8.32
N ILE A 165 -10.38 -6.50 -8.66
CA ILE A 165 -10.93 -5.14 -8.62
C ILE A 165 -12.09 -4.99 -9.59
N LEU A 166 -11.90 -5.34 -10.86
CA LEU A 166 -12.93 -5.20 -11.90
C LEU A 166 -14.15 -6.06 -11.56
N PHE A 167 -13.94 -7.28 -11.11
CA PHE A 167 -15.03 -8.17 -10.69
C PHE A 167 -15.71 -7.67 -9.42
N GLY A 168 -14.97 -7.16 -8.44
CA GLY A 168 -15.50 -6.53 -7.24
C GLY A 168 -16.36 -5.31 -7.55
N ILE A 169 -15.89 -4.42 -8.43
CA ILE A 169 -16.66 -3.26 -8.91
C ILE A 169 -17.95 -3.71 -9.59
N PHE A 170 -17.87 -4.73 -10.45
CA PHE A 170 -19.06 -5.30 -11.12
C PHE A 170 -20.09 -5.80 -10.11
N LEU A 171 -19.68 -6.62 -9.12
CA LEU A 171 -20.56 -7.13 -8.07
C LEU A 171 -21.19 -5.99 -7.26
N PHE A 172 -20.40 -4.99 -6.90
CA PHE A 172 -20.85 -3.82 -6.14
C PHE A 172 -21.90 -3.02 -6.92
N LEU A 173 -21.62 -2.68 -8.18
CA LEU A 173 -22.57 -1.90 -9.00
C LEU A 173 -23.83 -2.71 -9.36
N ALA A 174 -23.70 -4.00 -9.61
CA ALA A 174 -24.82 -4.90 -9.88
C ALA A 174 -25.61 -5.29 -8.62
N GLN A 175 -25.12 -4.92 -7.43
CA GLN A 175 -25.69 -5.30 -6.12
C GLN A 175 -25.82 -6.83 -5.95
N ILE A 176 -24.85 -7.56 -6.48
CA ILE A 176 -24.79 -9.02 -6.37
C ILE A 176 -23.95 -9.40 -5.16
N SER A 177 -24.57 -10.01 -4.16
CA SER A 177 -23.87 -10.59 -3.01
C SER A 177 -23.31 -11.96 -3.34
N LEU A 178 -22.13 -12.26 -2.82
CA LEU A 178 -21.56 -13.61 -2.92
C LEU A 178 -22.41 -14.61 -2.12
N PRO A 179 -22.60 -15.86 -2.60
CA PRO A 179 -23.24 -16.92 -1.82
C PRO A 179 -22.56 -17.12 -0.47
N GLY A 180 -23.34 -17.34 0.60
CA GLY A 180 -22.85 -17.37 1.99
C GLY A 180 -21.55 -18.15 2.22
N PRO A 181 -21.42 -19.41 1.74
CA PRO A 181 -20.17 -20.17 1.89
C PRO A 181 -18.97 -19.53 1.17
N VAL A 182 -19.21 -18.92 -0.01
CA VAL A 182 -18.17 -18.24 -0.81
C VAL A 182 -17.75 -16.94 -0.11
N ASP A 183 -18.73 -16.14 0.36
CA ASP A 183 -18.45 -14.90 1.10
C ASP A 183 -17.64 -15.20 2.37
N SER A 184 -18.01 -16.22 3.14
CA SER A 184 -17.28 -16.64 4.33
C SER A 184 -15.83 -17.05 4.03
N ALA A 185 -15.60 -17.79 2.96
CA ALA A 185 -14.26 -18.18 2.53
C ALA A 185 -13.44 -16.98 2.08
N VAL A 186 -14.04 -16.09 1.28
CA VAL A 186 -13.40 -14.86 0.79
C VAL A 186 -13.02 -13.93 1.94
N ARG A 187 -13.92 -13.72 2.92
CA ARG A 187 -13.63 -12.92 4.12
C ARG A 187 -12.52 -13.54 4.98
N SER A 188 -12.56 -14.84 5.19
CA SER A 188 -11.55 -15.56 5.98
C SER A 188 -10.16 -15.43 5.36
N LEU A 189 -10.04 -15.67 4.06
CA LEU A 189 -8.77 -15.50 3.33
C LEU A 189 -8.35 -14.03 3.29
N GLY A 190 -9.26 -13.12 2.99
CA GLY A 190 -8.98 -11.68 2.93
C GLY A 190 -8.48 -11.11 4.25
N SER A 191 -8.97 -11.61 5.39
CA SER A 191 -8.54 -11.17 6.72
C SER A 191 -7.08 -11.51 7.05
N MET A 192 -6.47 -12.45 6.33
CA MET A 192 -5.06 -12.82 6.51
C MET A 192 -4.09 -11.76 5.96
N ILE A 193 -4.56 -10.76 5.19
CA ILE A 193 -3.69 -9.81 4.47
C ILE A 193 -2.70 -9.10 5.41
N GLY A 194 -3.18 -8.56 6.52
CA GLY A 194 -2.34 -7.85 7.48
C GLY A 194 -1.31 -8.75 8.18
N PRO A 195 -1.74 -9.80 8.89
CA PRO A 195 -0.82 -10.71 9.56
C PRO A 195 0.20 -11.34 8.61
N LEU A 196 -0.25 -11.79 7.42
CA LEU A 196 0.65 -12.44 6.45
C LEU A 196 1.69 -11.45 5.89
N ALA A 197 1.28 -10.22 5.55
CA ALA A 197 2.19 -9.19 5.08
C ALA A 197 3.24 -8.82 6.13
N MET A 198 2.86 -8.78 7.41
CA MET A 198 3.79 -8.48 8.49
C MET A 198 4.76 -9.63 8.74
N LEU A 199 4.31 -10.89 8.74
CA LEU A 199 5.21 -12.05 8.81
C LEU A 199 6.23 -12.03 7.68
N ILE A 200 5.79 -11.81 6.43
CA ILE A 200 6.68 -11.71 5.26
C ILE A 200 7.71 -10.59 5.47
N SER A 201 7.28 -9.41 5.90
CA SER A 201 8.19 -8.29 6.16
C SER A 201 9.24 -8.62 7.22
N GLY A 202 8.84 -9.29 8.32
CA GLY A 202 9.74 -9.74 9.37
C GLY A 202 10.77 -10.75 8.87
N MET A 203 10.33 -11.73 8.05
CA MET A 203 11.23 -12.73 7.45
C MET A 203 12.26 -12.09 6.51
N LEU A 204 11.86 -11.09 5.72
CA LEU A 204 12.75 -10.35 4.82
C LEU A 204 13.79 -9.53 5.60
N ILE A 205 13.34 -8.82 6.66
CA ILE A 205 14.22 -8.06 7.55
C ILE A 205 15.29 -8.96 8.17
N ALA A 206 14.91 -10.15 8.63
CA ALA A 206 15.84 -11.10 9.24
C ALA A 206 16.94 -11.61 8.29
N GLY A 207 16.65 -11.64 6.99
CA GLY A 207 17.59 -12.03 5.93
C GLY A 207 18.50 -10.89 5.45
N THR A 208 18.35 -9.67 5.98
CA THR A 208 19.11 -8.48 5.55
C THR A 208 19.97 -7.96 6.71
N THR A 209 21.21 -7.53 6.43
CA THR A 209 22.06 -6.92 7.44
C THR A 209 21.97 -5.39 7.40
N PRO A 210 22.08 -4.69 8.54
CA PRO A 210 22.09 -3.23 8.57
C PRO A 210 23.19 -2.62 7.69
N GLN A 211 24.35 -3.26 7.61
CA GLN A 211 25.47 -2.84 6.79
C GLN A 211 25.12 -2.88 5.30
N GLU A 212 24.43 -3.93 4.85
CA GLU A 212 23.96 -4.05 3.46
C GLU A 212 22.94 -2.96 3.12
N ILE A 213 22.03 -2.64 4.05
CA ILE A 213 21.03 -1.58 3.85
C ILE A 213 21.72 -0.22 3.69
N LEU A 214 22.65 0.10 4.60
CA LEU A 214 23.32 1.41 4.64
C LEU A 214 24.36 1.57 3.54
N ALA A 215 24.76 0.51 2.86
CA ALA A 215 25.72 0.58 1.74
C ALA A 215 25.13 1.25 0.48
N PHE A 216 23.81 1.36 0.34
CA PHE A 216 23.18 1.99 -0.81
C PHE A 216 23.21 3.53 -0.70
N PRO A 217 23.75 4.26 -1.71
CA PRO A 217 24.07 5.69 -1.58
C PRO A 217 22.84 6.57 -1.34
N HIS A 218 21.70 6.27 -1.95
CA HIS A 218 20.48 7.09 -1.85
C HIS A 218 19.47 6.58 -0.84
N ILE A 219 19.77 5.52 -0.05
CA ILE A 219 18.80 4.91 0.86
C ILE A 219 18.18 5.90 1.85
N GLY A 220 19.01 6.79 2.41
CA GLY A 220 18.57 7.83 3.33
C GLY A 220 17.67 8.86 2.65
N LEU A 221 18.04 9.34 1.46
CA LEU A 221 17.27 10.31 0.68
C LEU A 221 15.89 9.73 0.31
N VAL A 222 15.84 8.52 -0.24
CA VAL A 222 14.61 7.84 -0.61
C VAL A 222 13.70 7.64 0.61
N THR A 223 14.28 7.25 1.73
CA THR A 223 13.55 7.04 2.99
C THR A 223 12.94 8.34 3.51
N ILE A 224 13.71 9.45 3.53
CA ILE A 224 13.22 10.77 3.96
C ILE A 224 12.12 11.26 3.03
N LEU A 225 12.33 11.19 1.73
CA LEU A 225 11.32 11.61 0.76
C LEU A 225 10.04 10.79 0.90
N ARG A 226 10.15 9.46 1.11
CA ARG A 226 9.00 8.58 1.24
C ARG A 226 8.23 8.77 2.54
N LEU A 227 8.92 8.88 3.69
CA LEU A 227 8.29 8.88 5.01
C LEU A 227 8.01 10.28 5.57
N ILE A 228 8.61 11.32 4.99
CA ILE A 228 8.44 12.70 5.43
C ILE A 228 7.97 13.59 4.27
N GLY A 229 8.70 13.63 3.16
CA GLY A 229 8.40 14.53 2.04
C GLY A 229 7.02 14.28 1.43
N VAL A 230 6.75 13.06 1.00
CA VAL A 230 5.44 12.65 0.44
C VAL A 230 4.31 12.83 1.43
N PRO A 231 4.41 12.40 2.71
CA PRO A 231 3.38 12.65 3.71
C PRO A 231 3.07 14.11 3.93
N LEU A 232 4.07 14.97 4.10
CA LEU A 232 3.87 16.40 4.31
C LEU A 232 3.18 17.05 3.10
N LEU A 233 3.63 16.73 1.89
CA LEU A 233 2.97 17.20 0.66
C LEU A 233 1.51 16.73 0.61
N THR A 234 1.24 15.47 0.93
CA THR A 234 -0.12 14.92 0.97
C THR A 234 -0.99 15.65 1.99
N ILE A 235 -0.48 15.89 3.21
CA ILE A 235 -1.20 16.64 4.25
C ILE A 235 -1.57 18.04 3.73
N LEU A 236 -0.62 18.76 3.13
CA LEU A 236 -0.88 20.08 2.56
C LEU A 236 -1.95 20.01 1.47
N LEU A 237 -1.83 19.08 0.53
CA LEU A 237 -2.80 18.91 -0.56
C LEU A 237 -4.20 18.62 -0.01
N LEU A 238 -4.34 17.67 0.91
CA LEU A 238 -5.65 17.29 1.45
C LEU A 238 -6.29 18.40 2.29
N LYS A 239 -5.51 19.16 3.06
CA LYS A 239 -6.02 20.28 3.86
C LYS A 239 -6.44 21.49 3.02
N PHE A 240 -5.68 21.82 1.99
CA PHE A 240 -5.91 23.03 1.20
C PHE A 240 -6.71 22.79 -0.09
N SER A 241 -6.98 21.54 -0.48
CA SER A 241 -7.76 21.21 -1.69
C SER A 241 -9.25 21.53 -1.59
N GLY A 242 -9.80 21.68 -0.40
CA GLY A 242 -11.25 21.80 -0.18
C GLY A 242 -12.02 20.50 -0.47
N LEU A 243 -11.34 19.39 -0.78
CA LEU A 243 -11.98 18.12 -1.13
C LEU A 243 -12.87 17.55 -0.01
N ALA A 244 -12.60 17.87 1.25
CA ALA A 244 -13.40 17.39 2.37
C ALA A 244 -14.88 17.82 2.30
N SER A 245 -15.21 18.92 1.60
CA SER A 245 -16.58 19.43 1.47
C SER A 245 -17.42 18.68 0.42
N PHE A 246 -16.82 17.83 -0.41
CA PHE A 246 -17.54 17.13 -1.50
C PHE A 246 -18.36 15.91 -1.04
N ALA A 247 -18.15 15.42 0.17
CA ALA A 247 -18.90 14.30 0.72
C ALA A 247 -19.17 14.47 2.21
N GLU A 248 -20.26 13.89 2.72
CA GLU A 248 -20.68 13.98 4.12
C GLU A 248 -19.61 13.55 5.11
N ASN A 249 -18.84 12.49 4.77
CA ASN A 249 -17.72 11.98 5.57
C ASN A 249 -16.36 12.31 4.94
N GLY A 250 -16.27 13.44 4.20
CA GLY A 250 -15.08 13.75 3.40
C GLY A 250 -13.78 13.79 4.19
N SER A 251 -13.79 14.38 5.40
CA SER A 251 -12.60 14.42 6.25
C SER A 251 -12.08 13.02 6.65
N GLN A 252 -12.98 12.08 6.95
CA GLN A 252 -12.60 10.70 7.29
C GLN A 252 -12.09 9.94 6.05
N ILE A 253 -12.69 10.19 4.87
CA ILE A 253 -12.24 9.60 3.61
C ILE A 253 -10.84 10.10 3.27
N LEU A 254 -10.59 11.39 3.40
CA LEU A 254 -9.26 11.95 3.19
C LEU A 254 -8.24 11.45 4.23
N LEU A 255 -8.68 11.16 5.45
CA LEU A 255 -7.82 10.48 6.44
C LEU A 255 -7.45 9.07 5.97
N VAL A 256 -8.38 8.30 5.39
CA VAL A 256 -8.07 6.98 4.80
C VAL A 256 -7.06 7.12 3.66
N THR A 257 -7.24 8.09 2.78
CA THR A 257 -6.30 8.40 1.69
C THR A 257 -4.92 8.79 2.24
N LEU A 258 -4.87 9.61 3.29
CA LEU A 258 -3.61 9.94 3.96
C LEU A 258 -2.95 8.68 4.54
N LEU A 259 -3.70 7.87 5.32
CA LEU A 259 -3.18 6.61 5.89
C LEU A 259 -2.59 5.72 4.80
N ALA A 260 -3.23 5.65 3.64
CA ALA A 260 -2.72 4.90 2.50
C ALA A 260 -1.41 5.47 1.96
N THR A 261 -1.34 6.78 1.81
CA THR A 261 -0.16 7.46 1.24
C THR A 261 1.05 7.42 2.16
N ILE A 262 0.88 7.52 3.48
CA ILE A 262 1.98 7.56 4.46
C ILE A 262 2.57 6.19 4.82
N THR A 263 2.07 5.09 4.22
CA THR A 263 2.66 3.76 4.40
C THR A 263 4.05 3.66 3.76
N PRO A 264 4.86 2.65 4.09
CA PRO A 264 6.19 2.45 3.52
C PRO A 264 6.17 2.32 1.99
N SER A 265 7.33 2.16 1.39
CA SER A 265 7.46 1.80 -0.03
C SER A 265 6.74 0.49 -0.34
N ALA A 266 6.11 0.39 -1.52
CA ALA A 266 5.39 -0.80 -1.93
C ALA A 266 6.31 -2.03 -2.07
N SER A 267 5.95 -3.12 -1.40
CA SER A 267 6.64 -4.42 -1.54
C SER A 267 6.57 -4.98 -2.97
N THR A 268 5.54 -4.60 -3.72
CA THR A 268 5.38 -4.95 -5.14
C THR A 268 6.53 -4.43 -6.01
N ILE A 269 7.19 -3.32 -5.63
CA ILE A 269 8.37 -2.80 -6.35
C ILE A 269 9.54 -3.77 -6.25
N THR A 270 9.77 -4.34 -5.06
CA THR A 270 10.78 -5.40 -4.88
C THR A 270 10.49 -6.61 -5.75
N GLN A 271 9.22 -7.04 -5.80
CA GLN A 271 8.78 -8.15 -6.65
C GLN A 271 8.96 -7.84 -8.14
N MET A 272 8.57 -6.63 -8.57
CA MET A 272 8.79 -6.18 -9.95
C MET A 272 10.28 -6.15 -10.30
N ALA A 273 11.10 -5.55 -9.45
CA ALA A 273 12.55 -5.50 -9.66
C ALA A 273 13.13 -6.92 -9.82
N GLN A 274 12.67 -7.88 -9.01
CA GLN A 274 13.09 -9.27 -9.10
C GLN A 274 12.66 -9.94 -10.42
N VAL A 275 11.39 -9.77 -10.81
CA VAL A 275 10.82 -10.39 -12.02
C VAL A 275 11.44 -9.81 -13.28
N TYR A 276 11.73 -8.52 -13.30
CA TYR A 276 12.25 -7.80 -14.46
C TYR A 276 13.78 -7.62 -14.45
N GLY A 277 14.51 -8.33 -13.56
CA GLY A 277 15.97 -8.32 -13.53
C GLY A 277 16.60 -6.97 -13.17
N LYS A 278 15.87 -6.15 -12.38
CA LYS A 278 16.37 -4.89 -11.82
C LYS A 278 16.91 -5.12 -10.41
N ASP A 279 17.44 -4.08 -9.76
CA ASP A 279 18.06 -4.22 -8.42
C ASP A 279 17.00 -4.51 -7.34
N ALA A 280 16.62 -5.78 -7.24
CA ALA A 280 15.68 -6.26 -6.23
C ALA A 280 16.24 -6.20 -4.80
N ARG A 281 17.57 -6.25 -4.63
CA ARG A 281 18.22 -6.14 -3.31
C ARG A 281 18.05 -4.72 -2.78
N TYR A 282 18.29 -3.73 -3.62
CA TYR A 282 18.09 -2.33 -3.27
C TYR A 282 16.60 -2.00 -3.01
N ALA A 283 15.71 -2.43 -3.91
CA ALA A 283 14.27 -2.26 -3.69
C ALA A 283 13.80 -2.90 -2.36
N GLY A 284 14.33 -4.08 -2.03
CA GLY A 284 14.08 -4.76 -0.75
C GLY A 284 14.61 -3.99 0.44
N ALA A 285 15.83 -3.44 0.35
CA ALA A 285 16.41 -2.61 1.39
C ALA A 285 15.58 -1.36 1.66
N ILE A 286 15.10 -0.65 0.61
CA ILE A 286 14.20 0.50 0.74
C ILE A 286 12.89 0.08 1.43
N ASN A 287 12.28 -1.04 1.02
CA ASN A 287 11.05 -1.52 1.64
C ASN A 287 11.25 -1.82 3.14
N VAL A 288 12.33 -2.51 3.49
CA VAL A 288 12.67 -2.86 4.89
C VAL A 288 12.86 -1.61 5.74
N ILE A 289 13.74 -0.69 5.34
CA ILE A 289 14.05 0.51 6.14
C ILE A 289 12.83 1.43 6.28
N THR A 290 12.05 1.62 5.20
CA THR A 290 10.84 2.42 5.25
C THR A 290 9.76 1.75 6.11
N THR A 291 9.65 0.42 6.10
CA THR A 291 8.73 -0.33 6.98
C THR A 291 9.10 -0.17 8.45
N LEU A 292 10.38 -0.28 8.80
CA LEU A 292 10.85 -0.09 10.17
C LEU A 292 10.58 1.33 10.68
N LEU A 293 10.92 2.34 9.89
CA LEU A 293 10.81 3.74 10.31
C LEU A 293 9.37 4.27 10.26
N CYS A 294 8.47 3.67 9.47
CA CYS A 294 7.08 4.10 9.41
C CYS A 294 6.33 3.88 10.74
N MET A 295 6.83 3.00 11.63
CA MET A 295 6.30 2.84 12.99
C MET A 295 6.26 4.17 13.74
N ILE A 296 7.28 4.98 13.55
CA ILE A 296 7.44 6.28 14.22
C ILE A 296 6.80 7.39 13.38
N THR A 297 7.05 7.39 12.07
CA THR A 297 6.63 8.51 11.21
C THR A 297 5.12 8.52 10.98
N MET A 298 4.47 7.36 10.85
CA MET A 298 3.02 7.30 10.58
C MET A 298 2.17 7.95 11.69
N PRO A 299 2.34 7.64 12.99
CA PRO A 299 1.61 8.34 14.06
C PRO A 299 1.85 9.86 14.05
N ILE A 300 3.10 10.28 13.80
CA ILE A 300 3.46 11.71 13.75
C ILE A 300 2.71 12.40 12.60
N MET A 301 2.69 11.80 11.40
CA MET A 301 2.00 12.38 10.24
C MET A 301 0.48 12.45 10.42
N VAL A 302 -0.12 11.43 11.05
CA VAL A 302 -1.55 11.47 11.39
C VAL A 302 -1.84 12.58 12.41
N TYR A 303 -0.99 12.73 13.41
CA TYR A 303 -1.11 13.83 14.39
C TYR A 303 -1.04 15.20 13.70
N LEU A 304 -0.05 15.42 12.84
CA LEU A 304 0.09 16.68 12.07
C LEU A 304 -1.12 16.97 11.17
N TYR A 305 -1.75 15.92 10.63
CA TYR A 305 -2.97 16.09 9.85
C TYR A 305 -4.18 16.52 10.69
N GLN A 306 -4.24 16.06 11.95
CA GLN A 306 -5.34 16.38 12.87
C GLN A 306 -5.21 17.76 13.54
N LEU A 307 -4.01 18.37 13.53
CA LEU A 307 -3.79 19.76 13.92
C LEU A 307 -4.41 20.73 12.91
#